data_133082c1c59bcb842ce6911c09031e90
#
_entry.id   133082c1c59bcb842ce6911c09031e90
#
_cell.length_a   1.000
_cell.length_b   1.000
_cell.length_c   1.000
_cell.angle_alpha   90.00
_cell.angle_beta   90.00
_cell.angle_gamma   90.00
#
_symmetry.space_group_name_H-M   'P 1'
#
loop_
_entity.id
_entity.type
_entity.pdbx_description
1 polymer ?
#
loop_
_entity_poly.entity_id
_entity_poly.type
_entity_poly.pdbx_seq_one_letter_code
_entity_poly.pdbx_strand_id
1 'polypeptide(L)'
;MSFVLADIFGDGAVLQRDKTIFVHGTCDKVEGEIVARILDSKKKVVATSVKTKMEEVEDKDAPKRFLIEFEAQKAGGPYTLEVSDKGSTVSIKKVYIGEVWVAGGQSNMEMPVGGYMYQPVDGALEHIKEACKYPEIRMFTVPRCTSQTPVEDCDTMWRES
;
A
#
# COMPACT_ATOMS: atom_id res chain seq x y z
N MET A 1 19.58 -3.49 4.21
CA MET A 1 18.48 -3.91 3.32
C MET A 1 18.55 -3.04 2.11
N SER A 2 18.38 -3.59 0.91
CA SER A 2 18.54 -2.76 -0.29
C SER A 2 17.26 -2.03 -0.70
N PHE A 3 16.07 -2.53 -0.32
CA PHE A 3 14.78 -1.90 -0.66
C PHE A 3 13.90 -1.74 0.56
N VAL A 4 13.22 -0.60 0.62
CA VAL A 4 12.11 -0.34 1.55
C VAL A 4 10.97 0.22 0.70
N LEU A 5 9.85 -0.47 0.65
CA LEU A 5 8.62 0.05 0.04
C LEU A 5 7.94 1.01 0.99
N ALA A 6 7.28 2.03 0.48
CA ALA A 6 6.44 2.88 1.30
C ALA A 6 5.33 2.05 1.98
N ASP A 7 4.95 2.39 3.20
CA ASP A 7 4.04 1.61 4.05
C ASP A 7 2.69 1.30 3.39
N ILE A 8 2.23 2.18 2.49
CA ILE A 8 1.02 1.94 1.71
C ILE A 8 1.10 0.69 0.83
N PHE A 9 2.31 0.18 0.56
CA PHE A 9 2.56 -1.07 -0.18
C PHE A 9 2.96 -2.21 0.76
N GLY A 10 2.47 -2.20 2.00
CA GLY A 10 2.65 -3.27 2.97
C GLY A 10 1.73 -4.46 2.74
N ASP A 11 1.87 -5.49 3.57
CA ASP A 11 1.01 -6.67 3.53
C ASP A 11 -0.47 -6.28 3.67
N GLY A 12 -1.32 -6.84 2.84
CA GLY A 12 -2.74 -6.52 2.78
C GLY A 12 -3.10 -5.32 1.90
N ALA A 13 -2.13 -4.70 1.22
CA ALA A 13 -2.34 -3.53 0.37
C ALA A 13 -3.40 -3.75 -0.72
N VAL A 14 -4.15 -2.69 -1.03
CA VAL A 14 -5.06 -2.63 -2.18
C VAL A 14 -4.52 -1.65 -3.21
N LEU A 15 -4.31 -2.12 -4.43
CA LEU A 15 -3.87 -1.33 -5.57
C LEU A 15 -5.05 -0.98 -6.46
N GLN A 16 -5.12 0.25 -6.99
CA GLN A 16 -6.25 0.70 -7.80
C GLN A 16 -6.34 -0.11 -9.11
N ARG A 17 -7.51 -0.70 -9.36
CA ARG A 17 -7.81 -1.40 -10.61
C ARG A 17 -8.02 -0.44 -11.79
N ASP A 18 -7.89 -0.96 -13.01
CA ASP A 18 -8.20 -0.25 -14.27
C ASP A 18 -7.46 1.08 -14.46
N LYS A 19 -6.37 1.28 -13.71
CA LYS A 19 -5.44 2.41 -13.80
C LYS A 19 -4.01 1.89 -13.79
N THR A 20 -3.09 2.67 -14.34
CA THR A 20 -1.66 2.44 -14.16
C THR A 20 -1.34 2.36 -12.68
N ILE A 21 -0.64 1.31 -12.27
CA ILE A 21 -0.26 1.10 -10.87
C ILE A 21 1.15 1.61 -10.68
N PHE A 22 1.31 2.47 -9.69
CA PHE A 22 2.60 2.98 -9.27
C PHE A 22 2.96 2.42 -7.89
N VAL A 23 4.17 1.88 -7.79
CA VAL A 23 4.74 1.41 -6.52
C VAL A 23 6.04 2.15 -6.30
N HIS A 24 6.24 2.71 -5.11
CA HIS A 24 7.44 3.48 -4.80
C HIS A 24 8.05 3.06 -3.46
N GLY A 25 9.27 3.49 -3.27
CA GLY A 25 10.03 3.24 -2.06
C GLY A 25 11.42 3.83 -2.15
N THR A 26 12.28 3.40 -1.25
CA THR A 26 13.68 3.83 -1.17
C THR A 26 14.62 2.64 -1.24
N CYS A 27 15.84 2.88 -1.67
CA CYS A 27 16.92 1.90 -1.65
C CYS A 27 18.27 2.56 -1.38
N ASP A 28 19.09 1.89 -0.60
CA ASP A 28 20.46 2.35 -0.32
C ASP A 28 21.38 2.09 -1.50
N LYS A 29 21.25 0.91 -2.10
CA LYS A 29 22.07 0.45 -3.22
C LYS A 29 21.26 -0.45 -4.14
N VAL A 30 21.45 -0.29 -5.43
CA VAL A 30 20.81 -1.11 -6.48
C VAL A 30 21.89 -1.90 -7.20
N GLU A 31 21.68 -3.20 -7.35
CA GLU A 31 22.52 -4.09 -8.14
C GLU A 31 21.81 -4.45 -9.45
N GLY A 32 22.01 -3.65 -10.46
CA GLY A 32 21.39 -3.82 -11.77
C GLY A 32 20.03 -3.14 -11.91
N GLU A 33 19.08 -3.80 -12.56
CA GLU A 33 17.74 -3.27 -12.81
C GLU A 33 16.77 -3.72 -11.71
N ILE A 34 15.94 -2.81 -11.24
CA ILE A 34 14.83 -3.14 -10.34
C ILE A 34 13.66 -3.62 -11.19
N VAL A 35 13.17 -4.81 -10.89
CA VAL A 35 12.00 -5.41 -11.53
C VAL A 35 10.99 -5.78 -10.46
N ALA A 36 9.72 -5.46 -10.71
CA ALA A 36 8.64 -5.89 -9.84
C ALA A 36 7.69 -6.84 -10.58
N ARG A 37 7.12 -7.78 -9.83
CA ARG A 37 6.16 -8.77 -10.34
C ARG A 37 4.99 -8.91 -9.39
N ILE A 38 3.82 -9.10 -9.96
CA ILE A 38 2.62 -9.51 -9.23
C ILE A 38 2.41 -11.00 -9.52
N LEU A 39 2.35 -11.80 -8.46
CA LEU A 39 2.26 -13.25 -8.52
C LEU A 39 0.93 -13.73 -7.93
N ASP A 40 0.32 -14.74 -8.55
CA ASP A 40 -0.84 -15.42 -7.98
C ASP A 40 -0.47 -16.39 -6.85
N SER A 41 -1.46 -17.05 -6.26
CA SER A 41 -1.28 -18.04 -5.17
C SER A 41 -0.45 -19.26 -5.58
N LYS A 42 -0.32 -19.51 -6.89
CA LYS A 42 0.52 -20.59 -7.46
C LYS A 42 1.90 -20.10 -7.88
N LYS A 43 2.27 -18.86 -7.51
CA LYS A 43 3.51 -18.16 -7.89
C LYS A 43 3.66 -17.95 -9.40
N LYS A 44 2.55 -17.96 -10.15
CA LYS A 44 2.57 -17.61 -11.56
C LYS A 44 2.54 -16.08 -11.68
N VAL A 45 3.36 -15.53 -12.57
CA VAL A 45 3.39 -14.10 -12.86
C VAL A 45 2.10 -13.68 -13.53
N VAL A 46 1.38 -12.75 -12.91
CA VAL A 46 0.17 -12.09 -13.42
C VAL A 46 0.55 -10.82 -14.16
N ALA A 47 1.47 -10.04 -13.58
CA ALA A 47 1.98 -8.82 -14.19
C ALA A 47 3.47 -8.62 -13.85
N THR A 48 4.18 -7.97 -14.76
CA THR A 48 5.55 -7.51 -14.55
C THR A 48 5.59 -6.00 -14.77
N SER A 49 6.42 -5.30 -14.01
CA SER A 49 6.63 -3.86 -14.19
C SER A 49 7.11 -3.55 -15.60
N VAL A 50 6.55 -2.47 -16.17
CA VAL A 50 6.91 -2.01 -17.53
C VAL A 50 8.01 -0.96 -17.49
N LYS A 51 8.16 -0.29 -16.35
CA LYS A 51 9.15 0.76 -16.19
C LYS A 51 9.54 0.92 -14.72
N THR A 52 10.81 1.19 -14.50
CA THR A 52 11.35 1.65 -13.21
C THR A 52 12.11 2.94 -13.43
N LYS A 53 11.81 3.96 -12.64
CA LYS A 53 12.55 5.22 -12.60
C LYS A 53 13.27 5.32 -11.26
N MET A 54 14.51 5.78 -11.31
CA MET A 54 15.25 6.21 -10.12
C MET A 54 15.21 7.72 -10.07
N GLU A 55 14.86 8.28 -8.93
CA GLU A 55 14.95 9.71 -8.70
C GLU A 55 16.31 10.06 -8.14
N GLU A 56 16.93 11.07 -8.71
CA GLU A 56 18.15 11.64 -8.17
C GLU A 56 17.82 12.43 -6.91
N VAL A 57 18.54 12.14 -5.83
CA VAL A 57 18.43 12.85 -4.56
C VAL A 57 19.65 13.77 -4.47
N GLU A 58 19.46 15.02 -4.04
CA GLU A 58 20.57 16.01 -3.93
C GLU A 58 21.64 15.54 -2.93
N ASP A 59 21.23 14.88 -1.87
CA ASP A 59 22.13 14.28 -0.89
C ASP A 59 22.57 12.90 -1.37
N LYS A 60 23.87 12.76 -1.68
CA LYS A 60 24.49 11.51 -2.19
C LYS A 60 24.47 10.37 -1.17
N ASP A 61 24.35 10.68 0.10
CA ASP A 61 24.33 9.72 1.19
C ASP A 61 22.89 9.31 1.58
N ALA A 62 21.87 10.02 1.07
CA ALA A 62 20.48 9.66 1.28
C ALA A 62 20.05 8.44 0.43
N PRO A 63 19.14 7.60 0.94
CA PRO A 63 18.56 6.53 0.16
C PRO A 63 17.93 7.06 -1.14
N LYS A 64 18.21 6.41 -2.26
CA LYS A 64 17.62 6.77 -3.56
C LYS A 64 16.16 6.36 -3.58
N ARG A 65 15.33 7.17 -4.22
CA ARG A 65 13.93 6.85 -4.44
C ARG A 65 13.77 6.09 -5.76
N PHE A 66 12.82 5.18 -5.78
CA PHE A 66 12.41 4.50 -7.01
C PHE A 66 10.90 4.56 -7.18
N LEU A 67 10.48 4.61 -8.44
CA LEU A 67 9.09 4.53 -8.87
C LEU A 67 8.97 3.42 -9.90
N ILE A 68 8.14 2.43 -9.60
CA ILE A 68 7.85 1.29 -10.46
C ILE A 68 6.47 1.46 -11.05
N GLU A 69 6.35 1.20 -12.34
CA GLU A 69 5.11 1.32 -13.09
C GLU A 69 4.66 -0.05 -13.62
N PHE A 70 3.39 -0.38 -13.40
CA PHE A 70 2.70 -1.50 -14.03
C PHE A 70 1.58 -0.98 -14.92
N GLU A 71 1.29 -1.71 -15.97
CA GLU A 71 0.06 -1.49 -16.73
C GLU A 71 -1.18 -1.74 -15.87
N ALA A 72 -2.31 -1.14 -16.31
CA ALA A 72 -3.59 -1.31 -15.65
C ALA A 72 -3.97 -2.79 -15.51
N GLN A 73 -4.38 -3.18 -14.31
CA GLN A 73 -4.80 -4.55 -14.00
C GLN A 73 -6.29 -4.58 -13.63
N LYS A 74 -6.93 -5.72 -13.87
CA LYS A 74 -8.31 -5.98 -13.42
C LYS A 74 -8.33 -6.35 -11.94
N ALA A 75 -9.49 -6.17 -11.31
CA ALA A 75 -9.70 -6.58 -9.93
C ALA A 75 -9.38 -8.05 -9.71
N GLY A 76 -8.76 -8.38 -8.59
CA GLY A 76 -8.41 -9.73 -8.20
C GLY A 76 -7.47 -9.78 -7.00
N GLY A 77 -7.08 -10.98 -6.63
CA GLY A 77 -6.21 -11.27 -5.49
C GLY A 77 -6.71 -12.48 -4.68
N PRO A 78 -6.07 -12.82 -3.57
CA PRO A 78 -4.83 -12.19 -3.08
C PRO A 78 -3.61 -12.54 -3.94
N TYR A 79 -2.75 -11.57 -4.12
CA TYR A 79 -1.48 -11.68 -4.85
C TYR A 79 -0.28 -11.52 -3.91
N THR A 80 0.92 -11.79 -4.44
CA THR A 80 2.19 -11.38 -3.86
C THR A 80 2.83 -10.35 -4.79
N LEU A 81 3.19 -9.19 -4.26
CA LEU A 81 4.02 -8.21 -4.96
C LEU A 81 5.48 -8.47 -4.59
N GLU A 82 6.31 -8.78 -5.57
CA GLU A 82 7.75 -8.92 -5.41
C GLU A 82 8.47 -7.78 -6.10
N VAL A 83 9.41 -7.16 -5.39
CA VAL A 83 10.35 -6.16 -5.92
C VAL A 83 11.75 -6.70 -5.74
N SER A 84 12.50 -6.80 -6.82
CA SER A 84 13.83 -7.43 -6.81
C SER A 84 14.83 -6.70 -7.69
N ASP A 85 16.10 -6.80 -7.30
CA ASP A 85 17.26 -6.60 -8.16
C ASP A 85 18.11 -7.88 -8.21
N LYS A 86 19.38 -7.79 -8.64
CA LYS A 86 20.28 -8.95 -8.68
C LYS A 86 20.68 -9.48 -7.31
N GLY A 87 20.63 -8.65 -6.26
CA GLY A 87 21.16 -8.96 -4.93
C GLY A 87 20.10 -9.24 -3.89
N SER A 88 18.85 -8.76 -4.09
CA SER A 88 17.81 -8.84 -3.06
C SER A 88 16.40 -8.89 -3.63
N THR A 89 15.47 -9.37 -2.81
CA THR A 89 14.04 -9.41 -3.12
C THR A 89 13.24 -9.07 -1.86
N VAL A 90 12.28 -8.18 -2.03
CA VAL A 90 11.24 -7.87 -1.02
C VAL A 90 9.91 -8.41 -1.53
N SER A 91 9.16 -9.07 -0.66
CA SER A 91 7.87 -9.69 -1.01
C SER A 91 6.79 -9.20 -0.06
N ILE A 92 5.74 -8.63 -0.62
CA ILE A 92 4.54 -8.17 0.07
C ILE A 92 3.40 -9.13 -0.22
N LYS A 93 2.73 -9.60 0.81
CA LYS A 93 1.71 -10.64 0.71
C LYS A 93 0.29 -10.07 0.82
N LYS A 94 -0.69 -10.89 0.40
CA LYS A 94 -2.11 -10.54 0.48
C LYS A 94 -2.44 -9.21 -0.21
N VAL A 95 -1.75 -8.90 -1.32
CA VAL A 95 -2.03 -7.72 -2.14
C VAL A 95 -3.29 -7.96 -2.95
N TYR A 96 -4.19 -7.00 -2.98
CA TYR A 96 -5.39 -7.02 -3.81
C TYR A 96 -5.32 -5.92 -4.87
N ILE A 97 -5.99 -6.14 -5.96
CA ILE A 97 -6.27 -5.12 -6.98
C ILE A 97 -7.76 -4.88 -6.94
N GLY A 98 -8.18 -3.67 -6.60
CA GLY A 98 -9.58 -3.34 -6.37
C GLY A 98 -9.85 -1.85 -6.41
N GLU A 99 -10.97 -1.42 -5.85
CA GLU A 99 -11.26 0.00 -5.70
C GLU A 99 -10.55 0.57 -4.47
N VAL A 100 -9.91 1.72 -4.67
CA VAL A 100 -9.27 2.49 -3.61
C VAL A 100 -10.04 3.79 -3.40
N TRP A 101 -10.53 4.00 -2.18
CA TRP A 101 -11.26 5.19 -1.78
C TRP A 101 -10.43 6.02 -0.83
N VAL A 102 -10.38 7.33 -1.07
CA VAL A 102 -9.76 8.27 -0.15
C VAL A 102 -10.86 8.88 0.71
N ALA A 103 -10.85 8.56 2.00
CA ALA A 103 -11.77 9.08 2.98
C ALA A 103 -11.07 10.20 3.77
N GLY A 104 -11.45 11.44 3.51
CA GLY A 104 -10.88 12.62 4.16
C GLY A 104 -11.94 13.46 4.83
N GLY A 105 -11.61 14.06 5.98
CA GLY A 105 -12.55 14.90 6.72
C GLY A 105 -12.00 15.36 8.05
N GLN A 106 -12.91 15.64 8.97
CA GLN A 106 -12.60 16.09 10.33
C GLN A 106 -13.14 15.11 11.35
N SER A 107 -13.75 15.62 12.43
CA SER A 107 -14.21 14.82 13.58
C SER A 107 -15.13 13.65 13.22
N ASN A 108 -16.04 13.82 12.25
CA ASN A 108 -16.94 12.74 11.84
C ASN A 108 -16.21 11.62 11.09
N MET A 109 -15.13 11.93 10.38
CA MET A 109 -14.33 10.91 9.70
C MET A 109 -13.42 10.15 10.68
N GLU A 110 -13.05 10.80 11.76
CA GLU A 110 -12.23 10.21 12.80
C GLU A 110 -13.05 9.38 13.82
N MET A 111 -14.35 9.67 13.95
CA MET A 111 -15.21 9.01 14.92
C MET A 111 -15.22 7.49 14.66
N PRO A 112 -14.92 6.67 15.68
CA PRO A 112 -15.04 5.21 15.57
C PRO A 112 -16.48 4.79 15.22
N VAL A 113 -16.66 3.65 14.56
CA VAL A 113 -17.99 3.11 14.25
C VAL A 113 -18.83 2.92 15.52
N GLY A 114 -18.21 2.58 16.64
CA GLY A 114 -18.89 2.48 17.94
C GLY A 114 -19.25 3.82 18.57
N GLY A 115 -18.82 4.92 17.99
CA GLY A 115 -18.96 6.26 18.58
C GLY A 115 -18.00 6.52 19.74
N TYR A 116 -18.25 7.59 20.46
CA TYR A 116 -17.56 7.94 21.71
C TYR A 116 -18.40 7.61 22.94
N MET A 117 -17.80 7.59 24.11
CA MET A 117 -18.45 7.21 25.38
C MET A 117 -19.78 7.93 25.64
N TYR A 118 -19.91 9.20 25.24
CA TYR A 118 -21.13 10.00 25.42
C TYR A 118 -21.83 10.32 24.08
N GLN A 119 -21.40 9.73 23.00
CA GLN A 119 -21.94 9.92 21.65
C GLN A 119 -21.89 8.58 20.91
N PRO A 120 -22.67 7.57 21.35
CA PRO A 120 -22.73 6.29 20.67
C PRO A 120 -23.36 6.45 19.29
N VAL A 121 -22.99 5.58 18.36
CA VAL A 121 -23.63 5.48 17.04
C VAL A 121 -24.69 4.39 17.10
N ASP A 122 -25.92 4.76 16.73
CA ASP A 122 -27.03 3.79 16.67
C ASP A 122 -26.73 2.70 15.65
N GLY A 123 -27.01 1.44 16.00
CA GLY A 123 -26.75 0.28 15.14
C GLY A 123 -25.27 -0.09 14.98
N ALA A 124 -24.37 0.50 15.75
CA ALA A 124 -22.93 0.28 15.62
C ALA A 124 -22.52 -1.20 15.70
N LEU A 125 -23.12 -1.95 16.64
CA LEU A 125 -22.83 -3.38 16.83
C LEU A 125 -23.22 -4.22 15.62
N GLU A 126 -24.32 -3.91 14.99
CA GLU A 126 -24.81 -4.58 13.78
C GLU A 126 -23.86 -4.30 12.62
N HIS A 127 -23.41 -3.05 12.45
CA HIS A 127 -22.45 -2.66 11.43
C HIS A 127 -21.09 -3.33 11.63
N ILE A 128 -20.59 -3.40 12.87
CA ILE A 128 -19.33 -4.09 13.19
C ILE A 128 -19.45 -5.58 12.87
N LYS A 129 -20.56 -6.24 13.24
CA LYS A 129 -20.79 -7.65 12.90
C LYS A 129 -20.91 -7.87 11.38
N GLU A 130 -21.53 -6.92 10.68
CA GLU A 130 -21.66 -6.99 9.22
C GLU A 130 -20.30 -6.84 8.54
N ALA A 131 -19.45 -5.93 9.00
CA ALA A 131 -18.10 -5.70 8.46
C ALA A 131 -17.27 -6.98 8.43
N CYS A 132 -17.37 -7.83 9.47
CA CYS A 132 -16.66 -9.11 9.52
C CYS A 132 -17.00 -10.09 8.37
N LYS A 133 -18.07 -9.85 7.62
CA LYS A 133 -18.45 -10.66 6.45
C LYS A 133 -17.67 -10.24 5.19
N TYR A 134 -16.96 -9.14 5.23
CA TYR A 134 -16.24 -8.55 4.11
C TYR A 134 -14.73 -8.44 4.37
N PRO A 135 -14.04 -9.57 4.61
CA PRO A 135 -12.61 -9.56 4.97
C PRO A 135 -11.69 -9.03 3.86
N GLU A 136 -12.24 -8.81 2.66
CA GLU A 136 -11.50 -8.21 1.53
C GLU A 136 -11.53 -6.68 1.55
N ILE A 137 -12.39 -6.06 2.38
CA ILE A 137 -12.33 -4.62 2.63
C ILE A 137 -11.15 -4.35 3.55
N ARG A 138 -10.28 -3.45 3.13
CA ARG A 138 -9.05 -3.08 3.82
C ARG A 138 -9.08 -1.61 4.19
N MET A 139 -8.51 -1.31 5.34
CA MET A 139 -8.37 0.05 5.84
C MET A 139 -6.90 0.40 6.03
N PHE A 140 -6.53 1.58 5.55
CA PHE A 140 -5.22 2.18 5.78
C PHE A 140 -5.45 3.54 6.41
N THR A 141 -5.20 3.64 7.71
CA THR A 141 -5.44 4.87 8.46
C THR A 141 -4.14 5.64 8.57
N VAL A 142 -4.07 6.80 7.91
CA VAL A 142 -2.92 7.71 8.03
C VAL A 142 -2.91 8.31 9.44
N PRO A 143 -1.83 8.11 10.23
CA PRO A 143 -1.75 8.66 11.58
C PRO A 143 -1.67 10.19 11.54
N ARG A 144 -2.15 10.82 12.61
CA ARG A 144 -1.98 12.26 12.78
C ARG A 144 -0.52 12.58 13.07
N CYS A 145 0.06 13.39 12.22
CA CYS A 145 1.38 13.98 12.46
C CYS A 145 1.40 15.43 11.99
N THR A 146 2.25 16.22 12.60
CA THR A 146 2.56 17.59 12.14
C THR A 146 3.95 17.59 11.53
N SER A 147 4.08 18.20 10.35
CA SER A 147 5.36 18.37 9.68
C SER A 147 5.43 19.76 9.05
N GLN A 148 6.62 20.34 9.00
CA GLN A 148 6.87 21.62 8.30
C GLN A 148 7.07 21.39 6.80
N THR A 149 7.34 20.17 6.37
CA THR A 149 7.54 19.77 4.98
C THR A 149 6.61 18.60 4.66
N PRO A 150 6.25 18.38 3.39
CA PRO A 150 5.54 17.18 2.98
C PRO A 150 6.23 15.91 3.45
N VAL A 151 5.47 14.98 4.01
CA VAL A 151 5.93 13.65 4.43
C VAL A 151 5.48 12.65 3.38
N GLU A 152 6.38 11.79 2.94
CA GLU A 152 6.11 10.87 1.83
C GLU A 152 5.69 9.47 2.28
N ASP A 153 5.87 9.17 3.54
CA ASP A 153 5.50 7.90 4.15
C ASP A 153 4.89 8.12 5.52
N CYS A 154 4.20 7.12 6.03
CA CYS A 154 3.50 7.20 7.31
C CYS A 154 3.60 5.84 8.01
N ASP A 155 4.08 5.83 9.24
CA ASP A 155 4.24 4.62 10.04
C ASP A 155 2.89 3.98 10.39
N THR A 156 2.38 3.18 9.46
CA THR A 156 1.09 2.50 9.59
C THR A 156 1.01 1.26 8.70
N MET A 157 -0.06 0.49 8.82
CA MET A 157 -0.28 -0.73 8.05
C MET A 157 -1.73 -0.92 7.65
N TRP A 158 -1.95 -1.72 6.61
CA TRP A 158 -3.28 -2.18 6.22
C TRP A 158 -3.89 -3.10 7.27
N ARG A 159 -5.19 -2.95 7.48
CA ARG A 159 -6.00 -3.78 8.39
C ARG A 159 -7.22 -4.31 7.68
N GLU A 160 -7.66 -5.49 8.07
CA GLU A 160 -8.97 -6.05 7.68
C GLU A 160 -10.08 -5.28 8.41
N SER A 161 -11.24 -5.13 7.77
CA SER A 161 -12.43 -4.47 8.34
C SER A 161 -13.01 -5.27 9.50
#